data_610a56abba813424887dbb12e4b15600
#
_entry.id   610a56abba813424887dbb12e4b15600
#
_cell.length_a   1.000
_cell.length_b   1.000
_cell.length_c   1.000
_cell.angle_alpha   90.00
_cell.angle_beta   90.00
_cell.angle_gamma   90.00
#
_symmetry.space_group_name_H-M   'P 1'
#
loop_
_entity.id
_entity.type
_entity.pdbx_description
1 polymer ?
#
loop_
_entity_poly.entity_id
_entity_poly.type
_entity_poly.pdbx_seq_one_letter_code
_entity_poly.pdbx_strand_id
1 'polypeptide(L)'
;MKRQVLYWLIYIMPISLLGQETDKVSIDYLDQSFELYDAMQKTIWKNGELGFLETKSSAILQDHLQEEGFKIEKGVAGMPTAFVATYGSGYPVIGILAEFDALPGVSQDTVPYRKPIEEEGNGHACGHNVFGTGSAAGAVAIKRWLAAGKHQGTIKVFGTPAEEGGGGKVYLVRDGFFKDVDVVLDWHPGARNSVDVANGFTAAQMIDYSFKGKAAHAAASPDKGRSALDAVEAMDNMVNMMREHVHYASRIHYVITDGGKAPNVVPEDAAVSYYIRHPNRKVLKDLVAWVDQIAEAAAMGTQTSMQRKIIAGFYEKLPNRTLAELVQKNLETVGGVHYNERERAFAEGIVKELGLQSSVLQRAEKVQPLAQERKLKTGGGSTDVGDVSWNVPTITFGTAAFIPGSPGHSWQNVASGGTTIGTKALINAAKVFVHTAIDLYTDPSIIEKATEEFESRRGADFKYEALVGDQAPALDYRVEN
;
A
#
# COMPACT_ATOMS: atom_id res chain seq x y z
N MET A 1 -65.95 36.86 -28.06
CA MET A 1 -65.02 36.50 -26.95
C MET A 1 -64.08 35.39 -27.42
N LYS A 2 -62.85 35.74 -27.81
CA LYS A 2 -61.81 34.75 -28.22
C LYS A 2 -60.94 34.45 -26.98
N ARG A 3 -60.95 33.21 -26.49
CA ARG A 3 -60.06 32.71 -25.45
C ARG A 3 -58.66 32.45 -26.08
N GLN A 4 -57.66 33.19 -25.65
CA GLN A 4 -56.23 32.84 -25.90
C GLN A 4 -55.83 31.79 -24.89
N VAL A 5 -55.34 30.64 -25.41
CA VAL A 5 -54.70 29.59 -24.64
C VAL A 5 -53.23 29.87 -24.70
N LEU A 6 -52.62 30.20 -23.54
CA LEU A 6 -51.20 30.42 -23.36
C LEU A 6 -50.52 29.05 -23.12
N TYR A 7 -49.75 28.54 -24.07
CA TYR A 7 -48.94 27.35 -23.89
C TYR A 7 -47.64 27.73 -23.17
N TRP A 8 -47.45 27.22 -21.95
CA TRP A 8 -46.15 27.21 -21.27
C TRP A 8 -45.32 26.09 -21.85
N LEU A 9 -44.27 26.41 -22.61
CA LEU A 9 -43.19 25.46 -22.97
C LEU A 9 -42.32 25.31 -21.76
N ILE A 10 -42.47 24.18 -21.04
CA ILE A 10 -41.53 23.74 -20.03
C ILE A 10 -40.31 23.15 -20.81
N TYR A 11 -39.21 23.88 -20.79
CA TYR A 11 -37.92 23.38 -21.29
C TYR A 11 -37.40 22.35 -20.30
N ILE A 12 -37.64 21.07 -20.58
CA ILE A 12 -36.98 19.96 -19.89
C ILE A 12 -35.58 19.89 -20.48
N MET A 13 -34.60 20.51 -19.81
CA MET A 13 -33.21 20.23 -20.11
C MET A 13 -32.95 18.73 -19.81
N PRO A 14 -32.38 17.95 -20.74
CA PRO A 14 -32.11 16.55 -20.46
C PRO A 14 -31.05 16.44 -19.36
N ILE A 15 -31.36 15.67 -18.32
CA ILE A 15 -30.52 15.39 -17.14
C ILE A 15 -29.11 14.89 -17.56
N SER A 16 -28.98 14.29 -18.74
CA SER A 16 -27.70 13.81 -19.30
C SER A 16 -26.69 14.92 -19.66
N LEU A 17 -27.15 16.16 -19.95
CA LEU A 17 -26.23 17.27 -20.24
C LEU A 17 -25.62 17.87 -18.98
N LEU A 18 -26.34 17.90 -17.87
CA LEU A 18 -25.84 18.38 -16.58
C LEU A 18 -24.78 17.44 -15.98
N GLY A 19 -24.93 16.12 -16.16
CA GLY A 19 -23.93 15.13 -15.71
C GLY A 19 -22.59 15.27 -16.43
N GLN A 20 -22.59 15.40 -17.76
CA GLN A 20 -21.37 15.55 -18.55
C GLN A 20 -20.61 16.87 -18.27
N GLU A 21 -21.29 17.95 -17.89
CA GLU A 21 -20.64 19.21 -17.51
C GLU A 21 -19.96 19.13 -16.15
N THR A 22 -20.52 18.40 -15.18
CA THR A 22 -19.93 18.27 -13.84
C THR A 22 -18.71 17.33 -13.83
N ASP A 23 -18.71 16.27 -14.62
CA ASP A 23 -17.55 15.36 -14.79
C ASP A 23 -16.37 16.14 -15.35
N LYS A 24 -16.61 16.97 -16.36
CA LYS A 24 -15.59 17.80 -17.00
C LYS A 24 -14.93 18.77 -16.03
N VAL A 25 -15.68 19.38 -15.11
CA VAL A 25 -15.12 20.32 -14.11
C VAL A 25 -14.06 19.63 -13.24
N SER A 26 -14.29 18.39 -12.82
CA SER A 26 -13.35 17.65 -11.98
C SER A 26 -12.09 17.18 -12.73
N ILE A 27 -12.26 16.78 -13.99
CA ILE A 27 -11.14 16.38 -14.85
C ILE A 27 -10.28 17.59 -15.24
N ASP A 28 -10.93 18.70 -15.66
CA ASP A 28 -10.26 19.95 -16.00
C ASP A 28 -9.48 20.53 -14.79
N TYR A 29 -10.02 20.38 -13.57
CA TYR A 29 -9.31 20.76 -12.35
C TYR A 29 -7.99 19.99 -12.19
N LEU A 30 -8.00 18.68 -12.39
CA LEU A 30 -6.79 17.86 -12.28
C LEU A 30 -5.72 18.28 -13.28
N ASP A 31 -6.12 18.55 -14.53
CA ASP A 31 -5.20 19.01 -15.57
C ASP A 31 -4.62 20.40 -15.27
N GLN A 32 -5.42 21.33 -14.75
CA GLN A 32 -5.00 22.67 -14.34
C GLN A 32 -4.14 22.67 -13.07
N SER A 33 -4.26 21.65 -12.22
CA SER A 33 -3.55 21.52 -10.95
C SER A 33 -2.25 20.68 -11.07
N PHE A 34 -1.80 20.39 -12.28
CA PHE A 34 -0.60 19.56 -12.52
C PHE A 34 0.61 20.05 -11.74
N GLU A 35 0.95 21.34 -11.82
CA GLU A 35 2.11 21.94 -11.14
C GLU A 35 1.99 21.90 -9.61
N LEU A 36 0.78 22.05 -9.06
CA LEU A 36 0.53 21.92 -7.63
C LEU A 36 0.88 20.51 -7.14
N TYR A 37 0.34 19.50 -7.82
CA TYR A 37 0.57 18.10 -7.42
C TYR A 37 1.99 17.61 -7.77
N ASP A 38 2.63 18.19 -8.80
CA ASP A 38 4.06 17.96 -9.08
C ASP A 38 4.95 18.49 -7.95
N ALA A 39 4.68 19.69 -7.46
CA ALA A 39 5.41 20.28 -6.33
C ALA A 39 5.18 19.48 -5.03
N MET A 40 3.96 19.06 -4.77
CA MET A 40 3.58 18.30 -3.57
C MET A 40 4.28 16.93 -3.55
N GLN A 41 4.15 16.12 -4.60
CA GLN A 41 4.76 14.81 -4.67
C GLN A 41 6.29 14.88 -4.60
N LYS A 42 6.92 15.89 -5.22
CA LYS A 42 8.37 16.12 -5.14
C LYS A 42 8.83 16.53 -3.74
N THR A 43 8.00 17.23 -2.98
CA THR A 43 8.31 17.57 -1.60
C THR A 43 8.29 16.32 -0.71
N ILE A 44 7.27 15.46 -0.85
CA ILE A 44 7.19 14.16 -0.16
C ILE A 44 8.37 13.27 -0.59
N TRP A 45 8.67 13.21 -1.89
CA TRP A 45 9.80 12.46 -2.44
C TRP A 45 11.14 12.88 -1.80
N LYS A 46 11.37 14.19 -1.60
CA LYS A 46 12.57 14.70 -0.95
C LYS A 46 12.64 14.40 0.55
N ASN A 47 11.50 14.33 1.23
CA ASN A 47 11.47 14.03 2.65
C ASN A 47 12.01 12.62 2.93
N GLY A 48 11.60 11.61 2.12
CA GLY A 48 12.09 10.25 2.23
C GLY A 48 11.91 9.64 3.63
N GLU A 49 10.78 9.93 4.28
CA GLU A 49 10.52 9.53 5.68
C GLU A 49 10.09 8.07 5.75
N LEU A 50 10.67 7.32 6.69
CA LEU A 50 10.38 5.91 6.91
C LEU A 50 9.06 5.72 7.67
N GLY A 51 8.53 4.51 7.61
CA GLY A 51 7.25 4.15 8.22
C GLY A 51 7.14 4.52 9.70
N PHE A 52 6.00 5.10 10.08
CA PHE A 52 5.64 5.75 11.34
C PHE A 52 6.43 7.02 11.69
N LEU A 53 7.42 7.41 10.87
CA LEU A 53 8.21 8.63 11.02
C LEU A 53 7.84 9.70 9.98
N GLU A 54 6.81 9.49 9.16
CA GLU A 54 6.39 10.31 8.02
C GLU A 54 5.67 11.60 8.46
N THR A 55 6.23 12.33 9.41
CA THR A 55 5.57 13.48 10.03
C THR A 55 5.32 14.64 9.06
N LYS A 56 6.30 14.95 8.19
CA LYS A 56 6.19 16.02 7.20
C LYS A 56 5.31 15.60 6.04
N SER A 57 5.48 14.38 5.53
CA SER A 57 4.72 13.85 4.40
C SER A 57 3.24 13.74 4.73
N SER A 58 2.91 13.23 5.93
CA SER A 58 1.55 13.18 6.45
C SER A 58 0.96 14.59 6.61
N ALA A 59 1.73 15.55 7.17
CA ALA A 59 1.26 16.93 7.35
C ALA A 59 0.93 17.60 6.03
N ILE A 60 1.75 17.44 4.98
CA ILE A 60 1.50 17.99 3.64
C ILE A 60 0.15 17.53 3.10
N LEU A 61 -0.16 16.23 3.19
CA LEU A 61 -1.44 15.69 2.73
C LEU A 61 -2.61 16.17 3.58
N GLN A 62 -2.45 16.21 4.91
CA GLN A 62 -3.47 16.68 5.84
C GLN A 62 -3.81 18.15 5.61
N ASP A 63 -2.79 19.01 5.51
CA ASP A 63 -2.97 20.46 5.34
C ASP A 63 -3.65 20.76 4.01
N HIS A 64 -3.21 20.12 2.91
CA HIS A 64 -3.86 20.26 1.61
C HIS A 64 -5.35 19.85 1.64
N LEU A 65 -5.67 18.68 2.20
CA LEU A 65 -7.04 18.22 2.32
C LEU A 65 -7.88 19.14 3.23
N GLN A 66 -7.29 19.67 4.30
CA GLN A 66 -7.96 20.62 5.19
C GLN A 66 -8.24 21.95 4.48
N GLU A 67 -7.29 22.49 3.73
CA GLU A 67 -7.46 23.70 2.91
C GLU A 67 -8.56 23.52 1.85
N GLU A 68 -8.65 22.33 1.29
CA GLU A 68 -9.72 21.94 0.37
C GLU A 68 -11.06 21.64 1.07
N GLY A 69 -11.15 21.79 2.39
CA GLY A 69 -12.40 21.73 3.16
C GLY A 69 -12.79 20.35 3.67
N PHE A 70 -11.87 19.40 3.70
CA PHE A 70 -12.07 18.12 4.41
C PHE A 70 -11.94 18.33 5.92
N LYS A 71 -12.74 17.58 6.67
CA LYS A 71 -12.58 17.46 8.12
C LYS A 71 -11.51 16.40 8.40
N ILE A 72 -10.44 16.77 9.10
CA ILE A 72 -9.32 15.89 9.40
C ILE A 72 -9.41 15.35 10.83
N GLU A 73 -9.28 14.03 10.98
CA GLU A 73 -9.04 13.33 12.25
C GLU A 73 -7.61 12.80 12.24
N LYS A 74 -6.76 13.31 13.13
CA LYS A 74 -5.31 13.06 13.16
C LYS A 74 -4.93 12.05 14.22
N GLY A 75 -3.84 11.31 14.02
CA GLY A 75 -3.27 10.40 15.03
C GLY A 75 -4.16 9.20 15.34
N VAL A 76 -4.90 8.72 14.36
CA VAL A 76 -5.88 7.64 14.52
C VAL A 76 -5.20 6.27 14.72
N ALA A 77 -5.90 5.35 15.38
CA ALA A 77 -5.44 3.99 15.69
C ALA A 77 -4.07 3.94 16.39
N GLY A 78 -3.74 4.95 17.19
CA GLY A 78 -2.47 5.02 17.94
C GLY A 78 -1.23 5.33 17.08
N MET A 79 -1.42 5.73 15.84
CA MET A 79 -0.34 6.06 14.90
C MET A 79 -0.28 7.59 14.66
N PRO A 80 0.77 8.31 15.12
CA PRO A 80 0.84 9.77 15.04
C PRO A 80 0.71 10.34 13.61
N THR A 81 1.15 9.59 12.60
CA THR A 81 1.15 10.00 11.19
C THR A 81 -0.08 9.54 10.40
N ALA A 82 -0.94 8.68 11.00
CA ALA A 82 -2.20 8.27 10.39
C ALA A 82 -3.28 9.34 10.53
N PHE A 83 -4.15 9.44 9.53
CA PHE A 83 -5.30 10.36 9.56
C PHE A 83 -6.49 9.84 8.76
N VAL A 84 -7.67 10.38 9.05
CA VAL A 84 -8.86 10.23 8.20
C VAL A 84 -9.36 11.62 7.82
N ALA A 85 -9.48 11.89 6.52
CA ALA A 85 -10.02 13.12 5.98
C ALA A 85 -11.41 12.84 5.37
N THR A 86 -12.44 13.55 5.81
CA THR A 86 -13.83 13.30 5.41
C THR A 86 -14.45 14.54 4.77
N TYR A 87 -15.13 14.36 3.63
CA TYR A 87 -15.97 15.39 3.00
C TYR A 87 -17.32 14.80 2.57
N GLY A 88 -18.37 15.65 2.62
CA GLY A 88 -19.72 15.24 2.26
C GLY A 88 -20.49 14.59 3.41
N SER A 89 -21.63 14.02 3.11
CA SER A 89 -22.47 13.31 4.06
C SER A 89 -23.46 12.38 3.34
N GLY A 90 -23.85 11.33 4.03
CA GLY A 90 -24.77 10.32 3.50
C GLY A 90 -24.11 9.24 2.67
N TYR A 91 -24.94 8.38 2.12
CA TYR A 91 -24.60 7.21 1.32
C TYR A 91 -24.48 7.55 -0.17
N PRO A 92 -23.60 6.89 -0.94
CA PRO A 92 -22.60 5.93 -0.44
C PRO A 92 -21.37 6.61 0.18
N VAL A 93 -20.64 5.87 1.01
CA VAL A 93 -19.36 6.25 1.62
C VAL A 93 -18.23 5.56 0.88
N ILE A 94 -17.44 6.32 0.14
CA ILE A 94 -16.30 5.82 -0.63
C ILE A 94 -15.02 6.17 0.11
N GLY A 95 -14.17 5.17 0.38
CA GLY A 95 -12.83 5.33 0.94
C GLY A 95 -11.76 5.35 -0.15
N ILE A 96 -10.75 6.19 0.01
CA ILE A 96 -9.50 6.17 -0.79
C ILE A 96 -8.34 5.98 0.16
N LEU A 97 -7.44 5.03 -0.14
CA LEU A 97 -6.21 4.82 0.62
C LEU A 97 -5.11 5.78 0.14
N ALA A 98 -4.23 6.20 1.04
CA ALA A 98 -3.12 7.10 0.75
C ALA A 98 -1.89 6.67 1.55
N GLU A 99 -0.87 6.15 0.88
CA GLU A 99 0.43 5.77 1.43
C GLU A 99 1.46 6.87 1.17
N PHE A 100 2.46 7.02 2.07
CA PHE A 100 3.46 8.09 1.97
C PHE A 100 4.79 7.78 2.65
N ASP A 101 5.04 6.53 3.02
CA ASP A 101 6.32 6.07 3.60
C ASP A 101 7.36 5.73 2.53
N ALA A 102 8.64 5.83 2.89
CA ALA A 102 9.80 5.53 2.06
C ALA A 102 10.51 4.25 2.52
N LEU A 103 11.45 3.78 1.69
CA LEU A 103 12.31 2.64 1.96
C LEU A 103 13.73 3.10 2.33
N PRO A 104 14.42 2.40 3.26
CA PRO A 104 15.79 2.71 3.62
C PRO A 104 16.81 2.27 2.55
N GLY A 105 17.95 2.93 2.47
CA GLY A 105 19.11 2.52 1.69
C GLY A 105 18.97 2.66 0.16
N VAL A 106 17.94 3.36 -0.33
CA VAL A 106 17.63 3.47 -1.77
C VAL A 106 17.61 4.90 -2.27
N SER A 107 18.26 5.82 -1.57
CA SER A 107 18.41 7.23 -2.00
C SER A 107 18.90 7.34 -3.44
N GLN A 108 18.32 8.24 -4.22
CA GLN A 108 18.63 8.39 -5.64
C GLN A 108 18.18 9.76 -6.15
N ASP A 109 19.00 10.37 -7.02
CA ASP A 109 18.65 11.58 -7.77
C ASP A 109 17.74 11.26 -8.98
N THR A 110 17.05 12.26 -9.52
CA THR A 110 16.19 12.16 -10.71
C THR A 110 16.98 12.12 -12.02
N VAL A 111 17.97 11.23 -12.09
CA VAL A 111 18.83 11.00 -13.27
C VAL A 111 18.73 9.53 -13.71
N PRO A 112 18.94 9.22 -15.02
CA PRO A 112 18.72 7.88 -15.54
C PRO A 112 19.92 6.93 -15.31
N TYR A 113 20.69 7.13 -14.25
CA TYR A 113 21.79 6.29 -13.81
C TYR A 113 21.92 6.34 -12.29
N ARG A 114 22.58 5.35 -11.70
CA ARG A 114 22.73 5.29 -10.24
C ARG A 114 23.52 6.49 -9.72
N LYS A 115 22.88 7.31 -8.88
CA LYS A 115 23.45 8.50 -8.24
C LYS A 115 22.69 8.76 -6.92
N PRO A 116 23.11 8.16 -5.81
CA PRO A 116 22.55 8.49 -4.50
C PRO A 116 22.66 9.99 -4.22
N ILE A 117 21.62 10.57 -3.60
CA ILE A 117 21.69 11.92 -3.05
C ILE A 117 22.45 11.87 -1.72
N GLU A 118 22.20 10.82 -0.95
CA GLU A 118 22.82 10.50 0.32
C GLU A 118 23.17 9.01 0.35
N GLU A 119 24.41 8.66 0.71
CA GLU A 119 24.80 7.26 0.86
C GLU A 119 23.95 6.60 1.97
N GLU A 120 23.44 5.41 1.70
CA GLU A 120 22.52 4.68 2.58
C GLU A 120 21.21 5.45 2.95
N GLY A 121 20.99 6.62 2.35
CA GLY A 121 19.79 7.43 2.56
C GLY A 121 18.50 6.76 2.04
N ASN A 122 17.38 7.28 2.48
CA ASN A 122 16.05 6.75 2.15
C ASN A 122 15.56 7.23 0.77
N GLY A 123 14.56 6.51 0.21
CA GLY A 123 13.94 6.90 -1.05
C GLY A 123 12.61 6.20 -1.31
N HIS A 124 11.75 6.84 -2.09
CA HIS A 124 10.43 6.30 -2.45
C HIS A 124 10.53 5.28 -3.60
N ALA A 125 11.13 4.12 -3.33
CA ALA A 125 11.31 3.07 -4.34
C ALA A 125 10.02 2.29 -4.65
N CYS A 126 8.99 2.42 -3.82
CA CYS A 126 7.62 1.96 -4.06
C CYS A 126 6.69 3.07 -4.57
N GLY A 127 7.17 4.33 -4.60
CA GLY A 127 6.44 5.46 -5.17
C GLY A 127 5.32 6.03 -4.29
N HIS A 128 5.37 5.82 -2.98
CA HIS A 128 4.32 6.31 -2.08
C HIS A 128 4.23 7.85 -2.05
N ASN A 129 5.27 8.57 -2.48
CA ASN A 129 5.19 10.02 -2.72
C ASN A 129 4.14 10.39 -3.78
N VAL A 130 4.06 9.62 -4.89
CA VAL A 130 3.02 9.82 -5.92
C VAL A 130 1.70 9.17 -5.52
N PHE A 131 1.73 8.07 -4.74
CA PHE A 131 0.54 7.39 -4.25
C PHE A 131 -0.31 8.33 -3.39
N GLY A 132 0.19 8.80 -2.26
CA GLY A 132 -0.54 9.67 -1.35
C GLY A 132 -1.02 10.95 -2.02
N THR A 133 -0.16 11.56 -2.86
CA THR A 133 -0.50 12.77 -3.63
C THR A 133 -1.62 12.51 -4.62
N GLY A 134 -1.60 11.39 -5.37
CA GLY A 134 -2.63 11.04 -6.34
C GLY A 134 -3.97 10.73 -5.68
N SER A 135 -3.94 10.09 -4.51
CA SER A 135 -5.12 9.84 -3.69
C SER A 135 -5.77 11.13 -3.19
N ALA A 136 -4.97 12.08 -2.70
CA ALA A 136 -5.45 13.40 -2.29
C ALA A 136 -6.02 14.18 -3.48
N ALA A 137 -5.34 14.17 -4.63
CA ALA A 137 -5.79 14.83 -5.86
C ALA A 137 -7.15 14.27 -6.33
N GLY A 138 -7.30 12.95 -6.35
CA GLY A 138 -8.55 12.27 -6.70
C GLY A 138 -9.69 12.63 -5.76
N ALA A 139 -9.43 12.61 -4.45
CA ALA A 139 -10.43 12.98 -3.45
C ALA A 139 -10.89 14.42 -3.57
N VAL A 140 -9.99 15.38 -3.81
CA VAL A 140 -10.33 16.80 -4.04
C VAL A 140 -11.15 16.95 -5.31
N ALA A 141 -10.81 16.26 -6.39
CA ALA A 141 -11.59 16.31 -7.63
C ALA A 141 -12.99 15.72 -7.46
N ILE A 142 -13.14 14.60 -6.72
CA ILE A 142 -14.44 14.00 -6.37
C ILE A 142 -15.25 14.96 -5.49
N LYS A 143 -14.64 15.59 -4.48
CA LYS A 143 -15.29 16.61 -3.65
C LYS A 143 -15.86 17.75 -4.50
N ARG A 144 -15.12 18.21 -5.52
CA ARG A 144 -15.58 19.26 -6.43
C ARG A 144 -16.80 18.82 -7.22
N TRP A 145 -16.85 17.57 -7.68
CA TRP A 145 -18.01 16.99 -8.34
C TRP A 145 -19.23 16.92 -7.40
N LEU A 146 -19.05 16.42 -6.17
CA LEU A 146 -20.13 16.37 -5.17
C LEU A 146 -20.70 17.75 -4.88
N ALA A 147 -19.82 18.77 -4.72
CA ALA A 147 -20.24 20.14 -4.42
C ALA A 147 -20.96 20.81 -5.60
N ALA A 148 -20.46 20.65 -6.84
CA ALA A 148 -21.02 21.28 -8.03
C ALA A 148 -22.41 20.71 -8.37
N GLY A 149 -22.57 19.38 -8.29
CA GLY A 149 -23.84 18.71 -8.60
C GLY A 149 -24.82 18.66 -7.43
N LYS A 150 -24.43 19.11 -6.21
CA LYS A 150 -25.19 18.93 -4.97
C LYS A 150 -25.58 17.45 -4.75
N HIS A 151 -24.69 16.54 -5.15
CA HIS A 151 -24.88 15.11 -4.96
C HIS A 151 -24.72 14.74 -3.49
N GLN A 152 -25.51 13.77 -3.03
CA GLN A 152 -25.31 13.14 -1.74
C GLN A 152 -24.20 12.09 -1.86
N GLY A 153 -23.44 11.94 -0.79
CA GLY A 153 -22.39 10.95 -0.65
C GLY A 153 -21.24 11.45 0.21
N THR A 154 -20.43 10.54 0.65
CA THR A 154 -19.26 10.82 1.50
C THR A 154 -18.01 10.28 0.84
N ILE A 155 -16.96 11.10 0.78
CA ILE A 155 -15.61 10.66 0.41
C ILE A 155 -14.70 10.73 1.63
N LYS A 156 -13.97 9.65 1.91
CA LYS A 156 -12.97 9.56 2.98
C LYS A 156 -11.60 9.26 2.39
N VAL A 157 -10.58 9.97 2.82
CA VAL A 157 -9.17 9.63 2.54
C VAL A 157 -8.57 9.09 3.81
N PHE A 158 -8.02 7.88 3.74
CA PHE A 158 -7.30 7.23 4.82
C PHE A 158 -5.80 7.42 4.58
N GLY A 159 -5.17 8.28 5.35
CA GLY A 159 -3.72 8.39 5.40
C GLY A 159 -3.14 7.20 6.17
N THR A 160 -2.50 6.29 5.44
CA THR A 160 -2.10 4.97 5.93
C THR A 160 -0.58 4.86 5.95
N PRO A 161 0.07 5.18 7.11
CA PRO A 161 1.51 5.14 7.27
C PRO A 161 2.06 3.72 7.27
N ALA A 162 3.38 3.60 7.04
CA ALA A 162 4.18 2.41 7.28
C ALA A 162 3.72 1.15 6.55
N GLU A 163 3.31 1.25 5.26
CA GLU A 163 2.98 0.08 4.46
C GLU A 163 4.20 -0.85 4.34
N GLU A 164 5.41 -0.28 4.20
CA GLU A 164 6.69 -0.96 4.02
C GLU A 164 7.22 -1.66 5.30
N GLY A 165 6.33 -2.32 6.02
CA GLY A 165 6.67 -3.21 7.12
C GLY A 165 6.03 -2.92 8.47
N GLY A 166 5.35 -1.77 8.66
CA GLY A 166 4.62 -1.44 9.89
C GLY A 166 3.16 -1.83 9.87
N GLY A 167 2.52 -1.81 8.68
CA GLY A 167 1.15 -2.27 8.49
C GLY A 167 0.09 -1.35 9.05
N GLY A 168 0.17 -0.06 8.77
CA GLY A 168 -0.75 0.94 9.34
C GLY A 168 -2.22 0.65 9.09
N LYS A 169 -2.58 0.09 7.92
CA LYS A 169 -3.97 -0.24 7.58
C LYS A 169 -4.56 -1.31 8.50
N VAL A 170 -3.74 -2.25 8.98
CA VAL A 170 -4.18 -3.32 9.92
C VAL A 170 -4.76 -2.72 11.20
N TYR A 171 -4.10 -1.69 11.74
CA TYR A 171 -4.56 -1.01 12.95
C TYR A 171 -5.82 -0.19 12.71
N LEU A 172 -5.94 0.48 11.55
CA LEU A 172 -7.17 1.20 11.17
C LEU A 172 -8.35 0.24 11.02
N VAL A 173 -8.15 -0.93 10.42
CA VAL A 173 -9.19 -1.98 10.29
C VAL A 173 -9.57 -2.50 11.67
N ARG A 174 -8.59 -2.89 12.49
CA ARG A 174 -8.80 -3.44 13.84
C ARG A 174 -9.62 -2.48 14.71
N ASP A 175 -9.29 -1.19 14.65
CA ASP A 175 -9.93 -0.17 15.47
C ASP A 175 -11.25 0.35 14.86
N GLY A 176 -11.65 -0.21 13.69
CA GLY A 176 -12.99 -0.05 13.11
C GLY A 176 -13.20 1.19 12.26
N PHE A 177 -12.15 1.83 11.77
CA PHE A 177 -12.24 3.03 10.93
C PHE A 177 -12.90 2.80 9.56
N PHE A 178 -13.04 1.54 9.14
CA PHE A 178 -13.70 1.18 7.88
C PHE A 178 -15.15 0.69 8.04
N LYS A 179 -15.73 0.69 9.25
CA LYS A 179 -17.06 0.09 9.50
C LYS A 179 -18.21 0.77 8.77
N ASP A 180 -18.06 2.05 8.45
CA ASP A 180 -19.07 2.86 7.77
C ASP A 180 -18.67 3.17 6.32
N VAL A 181 -17.77 2.38 5.73
CA VAL A 181 -17.30 2.53 4.34
C VAL A 181 -17.93 1.44 3.48
N ASP A 182 -18.52 1.84 2.34
CA ASP A 182 -19.20 0.91 1.45
C ASP A 182 -18.26 0.29 0.41
N VAL A 183 -17.30 1.09 -0.10
CA VAL A 183 -16.28 0.66 -1.08
C VAL A 183 -14.98 1.38 -0.80
N VAL A 184 -13.86 0.67 -0.94
CA VAL A 184 -12.52 1.25 -0.91
C VAL A 184 -11.87 1.19 -2.29
N LEU A 185 -11.45 2.35 -2.75
CA LEU A 185 -10.65 2.51 -3.96
C LEU A 185 -9.19 2.69 -3.54
N ASP A 186 -8.34 1.88 -4.14
CA ASP A 186 -6.91 1.85 -3.92
C ASP A 186 -6.19 1.92 -5.26
N TRP A 187 -5.03 2.52 -5.30
CA TRP A 187 -4.17 2.48 -6.47
C TRP A 187 -2.72 2.31 -6.04
N HIS A 188 -1.88 1.84 -6.95
CA HIS A 188 -0.46 1.71 -6.64
C HIS A 188 0.39 2.13 -7.84
N PRO A 189 1.41 3.00 -7.65
CA PRO A 189 2.38 3.31 -8.70
C PRO A 189 3.05 2.03 -9.20
N GLY A 190 3.12 1.89 -10.51
CA GLY A 190 3.67 0.69 -11.14
C GLY A 190 4.44 0.99 -12.42
N ALA A 191 4.89 -0.04 -13.10
CA ALA A 191 5.53 0.06 -14.41
C ALA A 191 4.55 -0.19 -15.57
N ARG A 192 3.23 -0.23 -15.29
CA ARG A 192 2.15 -0.46 -16.26
C ARG A 192 0.82 0.04 -15.74
N ASN A 193 -0.14 0.23 -16.65
CA ASN A 193 -1.52 0.57 -16.29
C ASN A 193 -2.34 -0.72 -16.30
N SER A 194 -2.87 -1.14 -15.16
CA SER A 194 -3.57 -2.43 -15.00
C SER A 194 -4.45 -2.45 -13.76
N VAL A 195 -5.47 -3.29 -13.76
CA VAL A 195 -6.32 -3.54 -12.59
C VAL A 195 -5.92 -4.87 -11.97
N ASP A 196 -5.81 -4.89 -10.64
CA ASP A 196 -5.48 -6.11 -9.89
C ASP A 196 -6.75 -6.92 -9.60
N VAL A 197 -6.91 -8.01 -10.33
CA VAL A 197 -8.02 -8.97 -10.16
C VAL A 197 -7.55 -10.30 -9.57
N ALA A 198 -6.24 -10.44 -9.39
CA ALA A 198 -5.65 -11.68 -8.94
C ALA A 198 -5.36 -11.61 -7.44
N ASN A 199 -5.43 -12.75 -6.78
CA ASN A 199 -4.83 -12.93 -5.47
C ASN A 199 -3.30 -12.88 -5.63
N GLY A 200 -2.79 -11.69 -5.98
CA GLY A 200 -1.35 -11.44 -6.24
C GLY A 200 -0.55 -11.30 -4.96
N PHE A 201 -1.22 -11.11 -3.81
CA PHE A 201 -0.59 -10.81 -2.54
C PHE A 201 -0.81 -11.93 -1.53
N THR A 202 0.26 -12.26 -0.79
CA THR A 202 0.23 -13.30 0.25
C THR A 202 -0.06 -12.69 1.61
N ALA A 203 -0.73 -13.46 2.48
CA ALA A 203 -0.69 -13.20 3.90
C ALA A 203 0.75 -13.35 4.40
N ALA A 204 1.14 -12.51 5.36
CA ALA A 204 2.48 -12.48 5.89
C ALA A 204 2.50 -12.09 7.37
N GLN A 205 3.56 -12.51 8.07
CA GLN A 205 3.85 -12.03 9.42
C GLN A 205 5.35 -11.84 9.59
N MET A 206 5.75 -10.69 10.14
CA MET A 206 7.11 -10.35 10.50
C MET A 206 7.26 -10.41 12.02
N ILE A 207 8.21 -11.19 12.50
CA ILE A 207 8.37 -11.50 13.93
C ILE A 207 9.85 -11.46 14.28
N ASP A 208 10.18 -10.75 15.35
CA ASP A 208 11.50 -10.75 15.96
C ASP A 208 11.50 -11.70 17.15
N TYR A 209 12.52 -12.55 17.20
CA TYR A 209 12.83 -13.43 18.30
C TYR A 209 14.16 -13.01 18.91
N SER A 210 14.13 -12.61 20.19
CA SER A 210 15.33 -12.22 20.95
C SER A 210 15.60 -13.27 22.02
N PHE A 211 16.86 -13.69 22.12
CA PHE A 211 17.30 -14.66 23.12
C PHE A 211 18.20 -14.00 24.16
N LYS A 212 18.02 -14.37 25.42
CA LYS A 212 18.85 -13.94 26.53
C LYS A 212 19.51 -15.13 27.20
N GLY A 213 20.81 -15.12 27.20
CA GLY A 213 21.67 -16.14 27.80
C GLY A 213 22.46 -15.60 29.00
N LYS A 214 23.73 -16.01 29.10
CA LYS A 214 24.63 -15.58 30.16
C LYS A 214 26.04 -15.45 29.61
N ALA A 215 26.63 -14.27 29.76
CA ALA A 215 28.03 -14.05 29.38
C ALA A 215 29.02 -14.82 30.22
N ALA A 216 30.11 -15.27 29.59
CA ALA A 216 31.26 -15.85 30.23
C ALA A 216 32.49 -15.69 29.34
N HIS A 217 33.70 -15.89 29.91
CA HIS A 217 34.91 -15.95 29.09
C HIS A 217 34.94 -17.26 28.28
N ALA A 218 34.86 -17.15 26.95
CA ALA A 218 34.62 -18.29 26.09
C ALA A 218 35.70 -19.39 26.16
N ALA A 219 36.94 -19.02 26.49
CA ALA A 219 38.04 -19.99 26.66
C ALA A 219 38.29 -20.40 28.13
N ALA A 220 38.13 -19.50 29.10
CA ALA A 220 38.53 -19.76 30.48
C ALA A 220 37.41 -20.38 31.34
N SER A 221 36.13 -20.07 31.05
CA SER A 221 35.02 -20.56 31.83
C SER A 221 33.71 -20.68 30.98
N PRO A 222 33.76 -21.37 29.82
CA PRO A 222 32.59 -21.53 28.95
C PRO A 222 31.41 -22.24 29.63
N ASP A 223 31.69 -23.12 30.58
CA ASP A 223 30.72 -23.86 31.40
C ASP A 223 29.82 -22.96 32.23
N LYS A 224 30.24 -21.72 32.51
CA LYS A 224 29.48 -20.73 33.25
C LYS A 224 28.57 -19.84 32.33
N GLY A 225 28.77 -19.92 31.00
CA GLY A 225 27.99 -19.19 30.00
C GLY A 225 26.77 -19.95 29.50
N ARG A 226 25.88 -19.23 28.86
CA ARG A 226 24.79 -19.76 28.01
C ARG A 226 24.69 -18.83 26.80
N SER A 227 24.99 -19.40 25.64
CA SER A 227 25.06 -18.61 24.40
C SER A 227 23.66 -18.34 23.84
N ALA A 228 23.26 -17.07 23.76
CA ALA A 228 22.06 -16.66 23.05
C ALA A 228 22.20 -16.89 21.53
N LEU A 229 23.41 -16.77 20.98
CA LEU A 229 23.67 -17.05 19.56
C LEU A 229 23.42 -18.52 19.22
N ASP A 230 23.86 -19.47 20.11
CA ASP A 230 23.57 -20.89 19.90
C ASP A 230 22.05 -21.17 19.85
N ALA A 231 21.25 -20.41 20.60
CA ALA A 231 19.79 -20.51 20.54
C ALA A 231 19.24 -20.03 19.19
N VAL A 232 19.74 -18.92 18.64
CA VAL A 232 19.39 -18.44 17.29
C VAL A 232 19.79 -19.49 16.25
N GLU A 233 21.01 -20.00 16.28
CA GLU A 233 21.49 -21.02 15.34
C GLU A 233 20.66 -22.31 15.43
N ALA A 234 20.34 -22.77 16.64
CA ALA A 234 19.48 -23.94 16.86
C ALA A 234 18.06 -23.71 16.27
N MET A 235 17.48 -22.54 16.50
CA MET A 235 16.18 -22.15 15.92
C MET A 235 16.26 -22.19 14.39
N ASP A 236 17.23 -21.51 13.78
CA ASP A 236 17.39 -21.41 12.34
C ASP A 236 17.59 -22.78 11.67
N ASN A 237 18.38 -23.66 12.31
CA ASN A 237 18.57 -25.04 11.84
C ASN A 237 17.27 -25.84 11.88
N MET A 238 16.47 -25.77 12.97
CA MET A 238 15.19 -26.46 13.07
C MET A 238 14.17 -25.91 12.08
N VAL A 239 14.12 -24.59 11.85
CA VAL A 239 13.26 -23.98 10.81
C VAL A 239 13.68 -24.42 9.41
N ASN A 240 14.98 -24.57 9.15
CA ASN A 240 15.47 -25.10 7.87
C ASN A 240 15.04 -26.55 7.64
N MET A 241 15.01 -27.39 8.68
CA MET A 241 14.45 -28.76 8.62
C MET A 241 12.92 -28.72 8.39
N MET A 242 12.19 -27.81 9.05
CA MET A 242 10.77 -27.61 8.89
C MET A 242 10.38 -27.33 7.43
N ARG A 243 11.22 -26.63 6.65
CA ARG A 243 10.93 -26.24 5.26
C ARG A 243 10.65 -27.42 4.33
N GLU A 244 11.16 -28.61 4.61
CA GLU A 244 10.85 -29.82 3.84
C GLU A 244 9.41 -30.31 4.03
N HIS A 245 8.74 -29.88 5.11
CA HIS A 245 7.46 -30.41 5.57
C HIS A 245 6.31 -29.38 5.50
N VAL A 246 6.53 -28.25 4.86
CA VAL A 246 5.51 -27.19 4.69
C VAL A 246 4.98 -27.14 3.26
N HIS A 247 3.81 -26.55 3.09
CA HIS A 247 3.24 -26.39 1.76
C HIS A 247 4.18 -25.61 0.83
N TYR A 248 4.34 -26.05 -0.41
CA TYR A 248 5.29 -25.50 -1.40
C TYR A 248 5.14 -24.00 -1.67
N ALA A 249 3.95 -23.42 -1.43
CA ALA A 249 3.70 -21.98 -1.57
C ALA A 249 4.18 -21.16 -0.36
N SER A 250 4.63 -21.80 0.72
CA SER A 250 5.18 -21.12 1.90
C SER A 250 6.51 -20.47 1.58
N ARG A 251 6.76 -19.31 2.20
CA ARG A 251 8.07 -18.65 2.19
C ARG A 251 8.42 -18.27 3.61
N ILE A 252 9.60 -18.66 4.05
CA ILE A 252 10.14 -18.36 5.37
C ILE A 252 11.54 -17.80 5.16
N HIS A 253 11.71 -16.52 5.47
CA HIS A 253 12.98 -15.81 5.36
C HIS A 253 13.39 -15.35 6.73
N TYR A 254 14.69 -15.25 6.99
CA TYR A 254 15.19 -14.68 8.23
C TYR A 254 16.53 -13.97 8.02
N VAL A 255 16.86 -13.12 8.97
CA VAL A 255 18.16 -12.48 9.12
C VAL A 255 18.51 -12.43 10.61
N ILE A 256 19.73 -12.79 10.95
CA ILE A 256 20.26 -12.58 12.31
C ILE A 256 20.57 -11.10 12.47
N THR A 257 19.87 -10.44 13.39
CA THR A 257 19.98 -9.00 13.63
C THR A 257 20.98 -8.65 14.73
N ASP A 258 21.21 -9.55 15.68
CA ASP A 258 22.31 -9.49 16.65
C ASP A 258 22.91 -10.89 16.88
N GLY A 259 24.21 -11.04 16.71
CA GLY A 259 24.95 -12.27 16.91
C GLY A 259 26.02 -12.19 18.01
N GLY A 260 25.97 -11.15 18.86
CA GLY A 260 26.97 -10.89 19.88
C GLY A 260 28.06 -9.90 19.44
N LYS A 261 29.02 -9.59 20.33
CA LYS A 261 29.95 -8.47 20.12
C LYS A 261 31.42 -8.90 19.91
N ALA A 262 31.85 -9.98 20.55
CA ALA A 262 33.25 -10.41 20.47
C ALA A 262 33.36 -11.95 20.62
N PRO A 263 34.23 -12.65 19.83
CA PRO A 263 34.29 -14.10 19.80
C PRO A 263 34.86 -14.73 21.07
N ASN A 264 35.54 -13.99 21.92
CA ASN A 264 36.09 -14.45 23.20
C ASN A 264 35.13 -14.26 24.39
N VAL A 265 33.90 -13.80 24.12
CA VAL A 265 32.80 -13.65 25.09
C VAL A 265 31.62 -14.46 24.63
N VAL A 266 31.10 -15.35 25.48
CA VAL A 266 29.83 -16.07 25.20
C VAL A 266 28.74 -15.06 25.04
N PRO A 267 28.01 -15.00 23.87
CA PRO A 267 26.96 -14.01 23.62
C PRO A 267 25.82 -14.12 24.63
N GLU A 268 25.58 -13.06 25.38
CA GLU A 268 24.46 -12.98 26.31
C GLU A 268 23.14 -12.60 25.62
N ASP A 269 23.24 -11.80 24.56
CA ASP A 269 22.12 -11.36 23.75
C ASP A 269 22.34 -11.79 22.30
N ALA A 270 21.28 -12.25 21.66
CA ALA A 270 21.20 -12.47 20.21
C ALA A 270 19.76 -12.35 19.73
N ALA A 271 19.57 -11.97 18.46
CA ALA A 271 18.25 -11.80 17.90
C ALA A 271 18.20 -12.20 16.42
N VAL A 272 17.04 -12.66 15.97
CA VAL A 272 16.74 -13.02 14.59
C VAL A 272 15.37 -12.51 14.21
N SER A 273 15.25 -11.91 13.01
CA SER A 273 13.98 -11.44 12.44
C SER A 273 13.52 -12.41 11.36
N TYR A 274 12.29 -12.88 11.47
CA TYR A 274 11.64 -13.79 10.54
C TYR A 274 10.55 -13.08 9.73
N TYR A 275 10.45 -13.40 8.43
CA TYR A 275 9.34 -13.04 7.59
C TYR A 275 8.70 -14.27 6.98
N ILE A 276 7.48 -14.62 7.44
CA ILE A 276 6.76 -15.84 7.08
C ILE A 276 5.60 -15.47 6.18
N ARG A 277 5.43 -16.14 5.03
CA ARG A 277 4.41 -15.82 4.02
C ARG A 277 3.71 -17.08 3.51
N HIS A 278 2.40 -16.95 3.25
CA HIS A 278 1.61 -17.97 2.55
C HIS A 278 0.40 -17.34 1.85
N PRO A 279 -0.07 -17.84 0.67
CA PRO A 279 -1.28 -17.32 -0.01
C PRO A 279 -2.59 -17.47 0.77
N ASN A 280 -2.59 -18.16 1.90
CA ASN A 280 -3.75 -18.37 2.77
C ASN A 280 -3.34 -18.15 4.23
N ARG A 281 -3.97 -17.20 4.90
CA ARG A 281 -3.68 -16.82 6.30
C ARG A 281 -3.91 -17.92 7.33
N LYS A 282 -4.82 -18.90 7.06
CA LYS A 282 -5.02 -20.03 7.98
C LYS A 282 -3.77 -20.90 8.03
N VAL A 283 -3.19 -21.21 6.86
CA VAL A 283 -1.92 -21.93 6.76
C VAL A 283 -0.78 -21.09 7.34
N LEU A 284 -0.77 -19.76 7.11
CA LEU A 284 0.21 -18.87 7.72
C LEU A 284 0.18 -18.95 9.25
N LYS A 285 -1.00 -18.94 9.87
CA LYS A 285 -1.14 -19.07 11.33
C LYS A 285 -0.52 -20.39 11.84
N ASP A 286 -0.74 -21.51 11.13
CA ASP A 286 -0.16 -22.80 11.48
C ASP A 286 1.37 -22.80 11.35
N LEU A 287 1.92 -22.16 10.29
CA LEU A 287 3.36 -22.01 10.09
C LEU A 287 3.99 -21.17 11.21
N VAL A 288 3.38 -20.05 11.57
CA VAL A 288 3.86 -19.18 12.64
C VAL A 288 3.85 -19.93 13.98
N ALA A 289 2.77 -20.64 14.31
CA ALA A 289 2.69 -21.41 15.52
C ALA A 289 3.80 -22.48 15.59
N TRP A 290 4.17 -23.10 14.47
CA TRP A 290 5.28 -24.06 14.43
C TRP A 290 6.64 -23.37 14.61
N VAL A 291 6.87 -22.20 14.01
CA VAL A 291 8.09 -21.42 14.21
C VAL A 291 8.22 -20.97 15.67
N ASP A 292 7.11 -20.54 16.31
CA ASP A 292 7.07 -20.19 17.74
C ASP A 292 7.50 -21.39 18.62
N GLN A 293 6.96 -22.58 18.36
CA GLN A 293 7.36 -23.81 19.08
C GLN A 293 8.85 -24.15 18.90
N ILE A 294 9.38 -23.92 17.71
CA ILE A 294 10.82 -24.12 17.44
C ILE A 294 11.65 -23.12 18.25
N ALA A 295 11.25 -21.85 18.34
CA ALA A 295 11.94 -20.84 19.13
C ALA A 295 11.96 -21.20 20.62
N GLU A 296 10.82 -21.67 21.16
CA GLU A 296 10.73 -22.18 22.55
C GLU A 296 11.64 -23.38 22.78
N ALA A 297 11.66 -24.35 21.85
CA ALA A 297 12.51 -25.54 21.93
C ALA A 297 14.01 -25.16 21.89
N ALA A 298 14.39 -24.19 21.05
CA ALA A 298 15.76 -23.69 20.97
C ALA A 298 16.18 -23.04 22.30
N ALA A 299 15.34 -22.19 22.88
CA ALA A 299 15.62 -21.58 24.19
C ALA A 299 15.77 -22.63 25.29
N MET A 300 14.87 -23.63 25.31
CA MET A 300 14.95 -24.74 26.29
C MET A 300 16.22 -25.54 26.15
N GLY A 301 16.59 -25.94 24.91
CA GLY A 301 17.77 -26.75 24.63
C GLY A 301 19.09 -26.04 24.97
N THR A 302 19.16 -24.72 24.82
CA THR A 302 20.35 -23.91 25.09
C THR A 302 20.38 -23.31 26.50
N GLN A 303 19.32 -23.55 27.30
CA GLN A 303 19.15 -22.98 28.65
C GLN A 303 19.16 -21.41 28.63
N THR A 304 18.57 -20.83 27.61
CA THR A 304 18.35 -19.38 27.46
C THR A 304 16.88 -19.05 27.69
N SER A 305 16.52 -17.76 27.71
CA SER A 305 15.15 -17.31 27.63
C SER A 305 14.88 -16.64 26.28
N MET A 306 13.62 -16.68 25.81
CA MET A 306 13.21 -16.12 24.53
C MET A 306 12.10 -15.09 24.74
N GLN A 307 12.14 -14.02 23.94
CA GLN A 307 11.05 -13.05 23.78
C GLN A 307 10.64 -12.99 22.31
N ARG A 308 9.35 -12.81 22.06
CA ARG A 308 8.74 -12.71 20.74
C ARG A 308 8.08 -11.34 20.60
N LYS A 309 8.39 -10.61 19.50
CA LYS A 309 7.75 -9.34 19.15
C LYS A 309 7.20 -9.44 17.74
N ILE A 310 5.89 -9.28 17.54
CA ILE A 310 5.31 -9.16 16.20
C ILE A 310 5.58 -7.73 15.71
N ILE A 311 6.19 -7.60 14.55
CA ILE A 311 6.44 -6.29 13.93
C ILE A 311 5.27 -5.95 13.01
N ALA A 312 4.83 -6.89 12.17
CA ALA A 312 3.71 -6.71 11.25
C ALA A 312 3.00 -8.02 10.96
N GLY A 313 1.75 -7.93 10.48
CA GLY A 313 1.00 -9.10 10.05
C GLY A 313 -0.14 -8.69 9.14
N PHE A 314 -0.20 -9.27 7.94
CA PHE A 314 -1.11 -8.90 6.86
C PHE A 314 -1.91 -10.10 6.36
N TYR A 315 -3.15 -9.85 5.98
CA TYR A 315 -3.98 -10.82 5.25
C TYR A 315 -3.61 -10.86 3.77
N GLU A 316 -3.88 -11.98 3.10
CA GLU A 316 -3.98 -12.02 1.65
C GLU A 316 -5.13 -11.14 1.16
N LYS A 317 -5.04 -10.56 -0.05
CA LYS A 317 -6.13 -9.74 -0.61
C LYS A 317 -7.33 -10.61 -0.99
N LEU A 318 -8.53 -10.11 -0.70
CA LEU A 318 -9.80 -10.66 -1.17
C LEU A 318 -10.21 -9.91 -2.45
N PRO A 319 -10.22 -10.55 -3.64
CA PRO A 319 -10.57 -9.86 -4.88
C PRO A 319 -12.05 -9.51 -4.96
N ASN A 320 -12.37 -8.42 -5.71
CA ASN A 320 -13.73 -8.05 -6.09
C ASN A 320 -13.78 -7.83 -7.61
N ARG A 321 -14.39 -8.75 -8.33
CA ARG A 321 -14.45 -8.74 -9.79
C ARG A 321 -15.36 -7.64 -10.33
N THR A 322 -16.45 -7.38 -9.64
CA THR A 322 -17.42 -6.32 -9.98
C THR A 322 -16.74 -4.95 -10.03
N LEU A 323 -15.99 -4.62 -8.98
CA LEU A 323 -15.21 -3.38 -8.93
C LEU A 323 -14.06 -3.37 -9.95
N ALA A 324 -13.44 -4.53 -10.20
CA ALA A 324 -12.36 -4.63 -11.17
C ALA A 324 -12.82 -4.32 -12.60
N GLU A 325 -14.00 -4.79 -13.00
CA GLU A 325 -14.58 -4.50 -14.31
C GLU A 325 -14.93 -3.02 -14.46
N LEU A 326 -15.47 -2.40 -13.41
CA LEU A 326 -15.74 -0.97 -13.38
C LEU A 326 -14.45 -0.14 -13.55
N VAL A 327 -13.45 -0.43 -12.73
CA VAL A 327 -12.17 0.31 -12.74
C VAL A 327 -11.42 0.08 -14.06
N GLN A 328 -11.50 -1.13 -14.65
CA GLN A 328 -10.90 -1.40 -15.96
C GLN A 328 -11.49 -0.50 -17.06
N LYS A 329 -12.81 -0.40 -17.12
CA LYS A 329 -13.52 0.50 -18.07
C LYS A 329 -13.03 1.94 -17.90
N ASN A 330 -12.91 2.42 -16.67
CA ASN A 330 -12.51 3.79 -16.37
C ASN A 330 -11.02 4.03 -16.63
N LEU A 331 -10.15 3.06 -16.34
CA LEU A 331 -8.74 3.11 -16.68
C LEU A 331 -8.52 3.13 -18.21
N GLU A 332 -9.31 2.37 -18.98
CA GLU A 332 -9.30 2.40 -20.45
C GLU A 332 -9.75 3.75 -21.01
N THR A 333 -10.71 4.41 -20.34
CA THR A 333 -11.18 5.76 -20.71
C THR A 333 -10.09 6.81 -20.49
N VAL A 334 -9.36 6.73 -19.37
CA VAL A 334 -8.25 7.66 -19.04
C VAL A 334 -7.01 7.37 -19.88
N GLY A 335 -6.70 6.10 -20.11
CA GLY A 335 -5.54 5.67 -20.88
C GLY A 335 -4.24 5.61 -20.07
N GLY A 336 -3.13 5.43 -20.76
CA GLY A 336 -1.79 5.31 -20.17
C GLY A 336 -1.04 6.63 -20.04
N VAL A 337 0.24 6.53 -19.67
CA VAL A 337 1.13 7.67 -19.49
C VAL A 337 1.92 7.93 -20.78
N HIS A 338 1.76 9.11 -21.36
CA HIS A 338 2.47 9.53 -22.57
C HIS A 338 3.68 10.40 -22.22
N TYR A 339 4.86 9.98 -22.68
CA TYR A 339 6.11 10.70 -22.46
C TYR A 339 6.32 11.83 -23.47
N ASN A 340 6.70 13.01 -22.99
CA ASN A 340 7.27 14.06 -23.84
C ASN A 340 8.73 13.71 -24.20
N GLU A 341 9.40 14.54 -25.01
CA GLU A 341 10.77 14.28 -25.48
C GLU A 341 11.80 14.15 -24.32
N ARG A 342 11.69 15.00 -23.29
CA ARG A 342 12.59 14.97 -22.12
C ARG A 342 12.37 13.71 -21.28
N GLU A 343 11.12 13.35 -21.05
CA GLU A 343 10.74 12.14 -20.30
C GLU A 343 11.14 10.88 -21.07
N ARG A 344 10.99 10.89 -22.40
CA ARG A 344 11.43 9.78 -23.26
C ARG A 344 12.93 9.60 -23.20
N ALA A 345 13.72 10.68 -23.28
CA ALA A 345 15.18 10.61 -23.16
C ALA A 345 15.61 10.06 -21.79
N PHE A 346 14.96 10.49 -20.71
CA PHE A 346 15.18 9.93 -19.37
C PHE A 346 14.84 8.43 -19.32
N ALA A 347 13.66 8.04 -19.83
CA ALA A 347 13.22 6.66 -19.83
C ALA A 347 14.13 5.75 -20.67
N GLU A 348 14.62 6.21 -21.82
CA GLU A 348 15.59 5.49 -22.65
C GLU A 348 16.93 5.30 -21.94
N GLY A 349 17.37 6.28 -21.12
CA GLY A 349 18.51 6.13 -20.26
C GLY A 349 18.36 5.00 -19.25
N ILE A 350 17.22 4.92 -18.55
CA ILE A 350 16.90 3.82 -17.60
C ILE A 350 16.84 2.49 -18.34
N VAL A 351 16.17 2.41 -19.49
CA VAL A 351 16.05 1.19 -20.31
C VAL A 351 17.41 0.67 -20.74
N LYS A 352 18.33 1.57 -21.10
CA LYS A 352 19.70 1.23 -21.46
C LYS A 352 20.48 0.64 -20.27
N GLU A 353 20.36 1.23 -19.08
CA GLU A 353 20.98 0.69 -17.85
C GLU A 353 20.43 -0.72 -17.49
N LEU A 354 19.16 -0.96 -17.80
CA LEU A 354 18.54 -2.28 -17.60
C LEU A 354 18.87 -3.31 -18.69
N GLY A 355 19.60 -2.91 -19.74
CA GLY A 355 19.92 -3.79 -20.87
C GLY A 355 18.68 -4.19 -21.71
N LEU A 356 17.62 -3.37 -21.69
CA LEU A 356 16.36 -3.64 -22.38
C LEU A 356 16.26 -2.88 -23.71
N GLN A 357 15.28 -3.24 -24.52
CA GLN A 357 14.96 -2.56 -25.78
C GLN A 357 13.98 -1.41 -25.53
N SER A 358 14.15 -0.26 -26.23
CA SER A 358 13.26 0.91 -26.09
C SER A 358 11.79 0.63 -26.39
N SER A 359 11.47 -0.44 -27.12
CA SER A 359 10.09 -0.88 -27.37
C SER A 359 9.31 -1.20 -26.08
N VAL A 360 10.01 -1.50 -24.98
CA VAL A 360 9.37 -1.74 -23.67
C VAL A 360 8.61 -0.51 -23.18
N LEU A 361 9.01 0.71 -23.55
CA LEU A 361 8.40 1.97 -23.14
C LEU A 361 6.93 2.11 -23.60
N GLN A 362 6.55 1.46 -24.69
CA GLN A 362 5.15 1.44 -25.16
C GLN A 362 4.17 0.85 -24.10
N ARG A 363 4.68 0.09 -23.12
CA ARG A 363 3.85 -0.45 -22.03
C ARG A 363 3.30 0.63 -21.09
N ALA A 364 3.98 1.79 -20.99
CA ALA A 364 3.49 2.91 -20.20
C ALA A 364 2.26 3.56 -20.84
N GLU A 365 2.14 3.54 -22.17
CA GLU A 365 1.04 4.14 -22.93
C GLU A 365 -0.18 3.22 -23.02
N LYS A 366 -0.02 1.92 -22.76
CA LYS A 366 -1.07 0.92 -22.91
C LYS A 366 -1.70 0.52 -21.60
N VAL A 367 -3.03 0.46 -21.58
CA VAL A 367 -3.77 -0.22 -20.51
C VAL A 367 -3.73 -1.72 -20.78
N GLN A 368 -3.37 -2.50 -19.76
CA GLN A 368 -3.36 -3.96 -19.87
C GLN A 368 -4.81 -4.46 -19.81
N PRO A 369 -5.16 -5.48 -20.63
CA PRO A 369 -6.46 -6.13 -20.53
C PRO A 369 -6.69 -6.68 -19.11
N LEU A 370 -7.94 -6.64 -18.66
CA LEU A 370 -8.31 -7.21 -17.38
C LEU A 370 -7.92 -8.69 -17.33
N ALA A 371 -7.05 -9.03 -16.41
CA ALA A 371 -6.59 -10.39 -16.24
C ALA A 371 -7.72 -11.32 -15.77
N GLN A 372 -7.62 -12.62 -16.10
CA GLN A 372 -8.44 -13.62 -15.45
C GLN A 372 -7.95 -13.82 -14.01
N GLU A 373 -8.89 -13.98 -13.10
CA GLU A 373 -8.57 -14.31 -11.71
C GLU A 373 -7.77 -15.62 -11.66
N ARG A 374 -6.61 -15.57 -11.03
CA ARG A 374 -5.76 -16.74 -10.84
C ARG A 374 -5.53 -16.95 -9.35
N LYS A 375 -5.69 -18.18 -8.88
CA LYS A 375 -5.21 -18.54 -7.55
C LYS A 375 -3.68 -18.50 -7.56
N LEU A 376 -3.08 -17.82 -6.60
CA LEU A 376 -1.64 -17.86 -6.40
C LEU A 376 -1.19 -19.31 -6.23
N LYS A 377 -0.26 -19.71 -7.08
CA LYS A 377 0.38 -21.02 -6.98
C LYS A 377 1.65 -20.97 -6.12
N THR A 378 2.31 -19.83 -6.09
CA THR A 378 3.57 -19.59 -5.35
C THR A 378 3.60 -18.12 -4.90
N GLY A 379 4.44 -17.80 -3.91
CA GLY A 379 4.50 -16.50 -3.26
C GLY A 379 4.57 -15.29 -4.18
N GLY A 380 3.91 -14.24 -3.75
CA GLY A 380 3.95 -12.88 -4.27
C GLY A 380 4.38 -11.90 -3.20
N GLY A 381 4.24 -10.60 -3.44
CA GLY A 381 4.37 -9.55 -2.43
C GLY A 381 3.32 -9.70 -1.33
N SER A 382 3.40 -8.85 -0.32
CA SER A 382 2.37 -8.69 0.70
C SER A 382 2.05 -7.21 0.81
N THR A 383 0.84 -6.86 1.21
CA THR A 383 0.41 -5.50 1.50
C THR A 383 -0.68 -5.53 2.57
N ASP A 384 -0.72 -4.53 3.41
CA ASP A 384 -1.74 -4.36 4.44
C ASP A 384 -3.12 -3.94 3.87
N VAL A 385 -3.23 -3.63 2.56
CA VAL A 385 -4.50 -3.55 1.82
C VAL A 385 -5.27 -4.87 1.88
N GLY A 386 -4.58 -5.99 2.10
CA GLY A 386 -5.20 -7.28 2.35
C GLY A 386 -6.25 -7.20 3.45
N ASP A 387 -5.89 -6.66 4.62
CA ASP A 387 -6.78 -6.54 5.77
C ASP A 387 -8.00 -5.67 5.48
N VAL A 388 -7.84 -4.56 4.75
CA VAL A 388 -8.96 -3.73 4.29
C VAL A 388 -9.91 -4.54 3.42
N SER A 389 -9.37 -5.29 2.44
CA SER A 389 -10.15 -6.06 1.46
C SER A 389 -10.99 -7.19 2.07
N TRP A 390 -10.66 -7.66 3.27
CA TRP A 390 -11.47 -8.63 4.02
C TRP A 390 -12.56 -7.98 4.87
N ASN A 391 -12.59 -6.66 4.96
CA ASN A 391 -13.56 -5.91 5.77
C ASN A 391 -14.51 -5.04 4.94
N VAL A 392 -14.05 -4.58 3.76
CA VAL A 392 -14.81 -3.73 2.83
C VAL A 392 -14.53 -4.17 1.40
N PRO A 393 -15.53 -4.16 0.47
CA PRO A 393 -15.28 -4.32 -0.95
C PRO A 393 -14.18 -3.37 -1.43
N THR A 394 -13.04 -3.90 -1.88
CA THR A 394 -11.84 -3.12 -2.19
C THR A 394 -11.30 -3.49 -3.56
N ILE A 395 -10.81 -2.50 -4.31
CA ILE A 395 -10.15 -2.68 -5.59
C ILE A 395 -8.86 -1.88 -5.64
N THR A 396 -7.80 -2.48 -6.18
CA THR A 396 -6.53 -1.82 -6.49
C THR A 396 -6.31 -1.78 -8.01
N PHE A 397 -5.85 -0.64 -8.52
CA PHE A 397 -5.35 -0.52 -9.87
C PHE A 397 -3.96 0.13 -9.88
N GLY A 398 -3.26 0.08 -11.00
CA GLY A 398 -1.94 0.70 -11.16
C GLY A 398 -1.88 1.61 -12.36
N THR A 399 -1.04 2.66 -12.25
CA THR A 399 -0.65 3.52 -13.37
C THR A 399 0.87 3.55 -13.52
N ALA A 400 1.37 3.82 -14.75
CA ALA A 400 2.78 3.70 -15.09
C ALA A 400 3.61 4.89 -14.57
N ALA A 401 3.87 4.92 -13.26
CA ALA A 401 4.74 5.89 -12.59
C ALA A 401 6.23 5.55 -12.73
N PHE A 402 6.55 4.29 -13.02
CA PHE A 402 7.91 3.79 -13.17
C PHE A 402 8.17 3.40 -14.63
N ILE A 403 9.45 3.42 -15.01
CA ILE A 403 9.84 3.02 -16.35
C ILE A 403 9.60 1.51 -16.53
N PRO A 404 8.88 1.08 -17.59
CA PRO A 404 8.59 -0.32 -17.84
C PRO A 404 9.86 -1.18 -17.89
N GLY A 405 9.90 -2.22 -17.05
CA GLY A 405 11.05 -3.10 -16.88
C GLY A 405 11.89 -2.81 -15.64
N SER A 406 11.67 -1.71 -14.94
CA SER A 406 12.32 -1.45 -13.64
C SER A 406 11.92 -2.50 -12.61
N PRO A 407 12.88 -3.03 -11.84
CA PRO A 407 12.58 -3.92 -10.72
C PRO A 407 11.81 -3.21 -9.61
N GLY A 408 11.03 -3.94 -8.81
CA GLY A 408 10.45 -3.40 -7.59
C GLY A 408 11.52 -2.93 -6.61
N HIS A 409 11.22 -1.92 -5.80
CA HIS A 409 12.10 -1.36 -4.75
C HIS A 409 13.51 -0.98 -5.24
N SER A 410 13.60 -0.44 -6.46
CA SER A 410 14.88 -0.12 -7.10
C SER A 410 15.13 1.38 -7.16
N TRP A 411 16.40 1.76 -7.34
CA TRP A 411 16.78 3.14 -7.57
C TRP A 411 16.11 3.76 -8.83
N GLN A 412 15.83 2.94 -9.84
CA GLN A 412 15.13 3.38 -11.05
C GLN A 412 13.73 3.88 -10.73
N ASN A 413 13.05 3.23 -9.77
CA ASN A 413 11.73 3.66 -9.32
C ASN A 413 11.80 4.98 -8.54
N VAL A 414 12.79 5.14 -7.65
CA VAL A 414 13.02 6.41 -6.95
C VAL A 414 13.27 7.53 -7.95
N ALA A 415 14.16 7.30 -8.92
CA ALA A 415 14.46 8.29 -9.96
C ALA A 415 13.22 8.68 -10.78
N SER A 416 12.41 7.69 -11.19
CA SER A 416 11.20 7.92 -12.00
C SER A 416 10.11 8.64 -11.22
N GLY A 417 9.83 8.21 -9.98
CA GLY A 417 8.80 8.79 -9.11
C GLY A 417 9.03 10.26 -8.78
N GLY A 418 10.29 10.72 -8.73
CA GLY A 418 10.65 12.11 -8.52
C GLY A 418 10.51 13.02 -9.76
N THR A 419 10.14 12.47 -10.93
CA THR A 419 9.99 13.22 -12.19
C THR A 419 8.52 13.50 -12.52
N THR A 420 8.30 14.28 -13.60
CA THR A 420 6.96 14.50 -14.16
C THR A 420 6.27 13.23 -14.70
N ILE A 421 7.01 12.12 -14.90
CA ILE A 421 6.44 10.81 -15.21
C ILE A 421 5.57 10.34 -14.05
N GLY A 422 6.08 10.40 -12.82
CA GLY A 422 5.32 10.11 -11.60
C GLY A 422 4.09 11.01 -11.48
N THR A 423 4.25 12.32 -11.75
CA THR A 423 3.13 13.28 -11.72
C THR A 423 2.05 12.95 -12.75
N LYS A 424 2.42 12.59 -13.99
CA LYS A 424 1.43 12.16 -14.99
C LYS A 424 0.68 10.90 -14.55
N ALA A 425 1.39 9.97 -13.93
CA ALA A 425 0.78 8.73 -13.43
C ALA A 425 -0.21 9.00 -12.29
N LEU A 426 0.12 9.87 -11.33
CA LEU A 426 -0.79 10.23 -10.24
C LEU A 426 -2.02 11.01 -10.74
N ILE A 427 -1.86 11.89 -11.74
CA ILE A 427 -3.00 12.59 -12.36
C ILE A 427 -3.92 11.60 -13.08
N ASN A 428 -3.36 10.63 -13.81
CA ASN A 428 -4.17 9.57 -14.44
C ASN A 428 -4.89 8.73 -13.37
N ALA A 429 -4.24 8.38 -12.27
CA ALA A 429 -4.87 7.68 -11.16
C ALA A 429 -6.01 8.49 -10.53
N ALA A 430 -5.79 9.78 -10.31
CA ALA A 430 -6.82 10.69 -9.82
C ALA A 430 -8.04 10.76 -10.76
N LYS A 431 -7.83 10.78 -12.09
CA LYS A 431 -8.92 10.73 -13.08
C LYS A 431 -9.69 9.42 -13.03
N VAL A 432 -9.00 8.28 -12.85
CA VAL A 432 -9.66 6.97 -12.68
C VAL A 432 -10.51 6.96 -11.42
N PHE A 433 -10.02 7.52 -10.31
CA PHE A 433 -10.80 7.68 -9.10
C PHE A 433 -12.06 8.51 -9.32
N VAL A 434 -11.95 9.64 -10.04
CA VAL A 434 -13.11 10.52 -10.34
C VAL A 434 -14.17 9.75 -11.12
N HIS A 435 -13.80 9.12 -12.25
CA HIS A 435 -14.77 8.36 -13.05
C HIS A 435 -15.40 7.21 -12.26
N THR A 436 -14.59 6.49 -11.49
CA THR A 436 -15.09 5.35 -10.69
C THR A 436 -16.03 5.82 -9.57
N ALA A 437 -15.67 6.89 -8.86
CA ALA A 437 -16.52 7.43 -7.81
C ALA A 437 -17.85 7.97 -8.37
N ILE A 438 -17.83 8.65 -9.52
CA ILE A 438 -19.05 9.13 -10.19
C ILE A 438 -19.95 7.96 -10.55
N ASP A 439 -19.42 6.89 -11.15
CA ASP A 439 -20.21 5.68 -11.46
C ASP A 439 -20.85 5.09 -10.19
N LEU A 440 -20.09 5.01 -9.07
CA LEU A 440 -20.57 4.49 -7.80
C LEU A 440 -21.62 5.40 -7.12
N TYR A 441 -21.48 6.73 -7.20
CA TYR A 441 -22.46 7.68 -6.64
C TYR A 441 -23.74 7.76 -7.48
N THR A 442 -23.65 7.53 -8.78
CA THR A 442 -24.81 7.65 -9.69
C THR A 442 -25.55 6.34 -9.92
N ASP A 443 -24.88 5.19 -9.73
CA ASP A 443 -25.49 3.86 -9.82
C ASP A 443 -25.17 2.99 -8.56
N PRO A 444 -25.95 3.14 -7.48
CA PRO A 444 -25.77 2.35 -6.27
C PRO A 444 -25.85 0.82 -6.47
N SER A 445 -26.47 0.35 -7.56
CA SER A 445 -26.60 -1.09 -7.84
C SER A 445 -25.22 -1.76 -8.06
N ILE A 446 -24.20 -0.98 -8.42
CA ILE A 446 -22.81 -1.47 -8.54
C ILE A 446 -22.28 -1.82 -7.16
N ILE A 447 -22.52 -0.98 -6.16
CA ILE A 447 -22.11 -1.22 -4.77
C ILE A 447 -22.82 -2.45 -4.21
N GLU A 448 -24.13 -2.59 -4.46
CA GLU A 448 -24.89 -3.77 -4.05
C GLU A 448 -24.29 -5.06 -4.59
N LYS A 449 -23.99 -5.11 -5.91
CA LYS A 449 -23.34 -6.28 -6.54
C LYS A 449 -21.93 -6.54 -6.00
N ALA A 450 -21.15 -5.49 -5.78
CA ALA A 450 -19.81 -5.61 -5.22
C ALA A 450 -19.85 -6.15 -3.78
N THR A 451 -20.85 -5.76 -3.00
CA THR A 451 -21.08 -6.23 -1.63
C THR A 451 -21.55 -7.69 -1.62
N GLU A 452 -22.48 -8.09 -2.49
CA GLU A 452 -22.91 -9.48 -2.64
C GLU A 452 -21.74 -10.40 -2.99
N GLU A 453 -20.90 -9.99 -3.94
CA GLU A 453 -19.69 -10.73 -4.30
C GLU A 453 -18.71 -10.83 -3.12
N PHE A 454 -18.48 -9.73 -2.43
CA PHE A 454 -17.60 -9.66 -1.27
C PHE A 454 -18.06 -10.59 -0.14
N GLU A 455 -19.34 -10.56 0.23
CA GLU A 455 -19.92 -11.42 1.26
C GLU A 455 -19.83 -12.88 0.88
N SER A 456 -20.13 -13.22 -0.38
CA SER A 456 -20.02 -14.58 -0.90
C SER A 456 -18.58 -15.12 -0.84
N ARG A 457 -17.58 -14.30 -1.17
CA ARG A 457 -16.16 -14.68 -1.15
C ARG A 457 -15.59 -14.78 0.27
N ARG A 458 -15.98 -13.83 1.13
CA ARG A 458 -15.55 -13.75 2.52
C ARG A 458 -16.09 -14.91 3.36
N GLY A 459 -17.30 -15.31 3.09
CA GLY A 459 -18.05 -16.32 3.84
C GLY A 459 -18.76 -15.75 5.07
N ALA A 460 -19.93 -16.33 5.38
CA ALA A 460 -20.82 -15.83 6.44
C ALA A 460 -20.21 -15.91 7.86
N ASP A 461 -19.34 -16.91 8.10
CA ASP A 461 -18.74 -17.16 9.42
C ASP A 461 -17.44 -16.38 9.65
N PHE A 462 -17.06 -15.51 8.70
CA PHE A 462 -15.82 -14.75 8.82
C PHE A 462 -15.88 -13.77 10.00
N LYS A 463 -14.84 -13.83 10.83
CA LYS A 463 -14.55 -12.83 11.86
C LYS A 463 -13.13 -12.33 11.66
N TYR A 464 -12.98 -11.02 11.59
CA TYR A 464 -11.66 -10.42 11.47
C TYR A 464 -10.90 -10.51 12.78
N GLU A 465 -9.66 -10.99 12.70
CA GLU A 465 -8.71 -11.03 13.80
C GLU A 465 -7.37 -10.55 13.25
N ALA A 466 -6.94 -9.36 13.64
CA ALA A 466 -5.66 -8.82 13.20
C ALA A 466 -4.50 -9.79 13.52
N LEU A 467 -3.62 -10.05 12.55
CA LEU A 467 -2.46 -10.93 12.78
C LEU A 467 -1.44 -10.31 13.75
N VAL A 468 -1.52 -9.01 13.97
CA VAL A 468 -0.75 -8.30 15.00
C VAL A 468 -1.35 -8.45 16.41
N GLY A 469 -2.57 -9.01 16.54
CA GLY A 469 -3.29 -9.09 17.82
C GLY A 469 -3.70 -7.72 18.35
N ASP A 470 -3.75 -7.60 19.69
CA ASP A 470 -4.17 -6.39 20.38
C ASP A 470 -3.00 -5.43 20.70
N GLN A 471 -1.78 -5.76 20.25
CA GLN A 471 -0.61 -4.93 20.54
C GLN A 471 -0.71 -3.54 19.89
N ALA A 472 -0.05 -2.55 20.51
CA ALA A 472 0.12 -1.23 19.90
C ALA A 472 1.00 -1.30 18.64
N PRO A 473 0.87 -0.33 17.70
CA PRO A 473 1.78 -0.23 16.57
C PRO A 473 3.25 -0.17 17.02
N ALA A 474 4.12 -0.88 16.30
CA ALA A 474 5.57 -0.88 16.57
C ALA A 474 6.20 0.41 16.02
N LEU A 475 5.92 1.55 16.65
CA LEU A 475 6.33 2.88 16.13
C LEU A 475 7.84 3.05 16.01
N ASP A 476 8.62 2.20 16.67
CA ASP A 476 10.08 2.21 16.75
C ASP A 476 10.79 1.24 15.80
N TYR A 477 10.05 0.50 14.97
CA TYR A 477 10.62 -0.57 14.15
C TYR A 477 11.66 -0.10 13.10
N ARG A 478 11.68 1.21 12.80
CA ARG A 478 12.65 1.87 11.91
C ARG A 478 13.59 2.84 12.63
N VAL A 479 13.50 2.94 13.94
CA VAL A 479 14.42 3.74 14.74
C VAL A 479 15.65 2.88 15.01
N GLU A 480 16.82 3.32 14.52
CA GLU A 480 18.11 2.68 14.85
C GLU A 480 18.40 2.87 16.34
N ASN A 481 18.69 1.77 17.05
CA ASN A 481 19.11 1.73 18.45
C ASN A 481 20.64 1.90 18.57
#